data_dae834325ad724cb9681a4f2f5991de9
#
_entry.id   dae834325ad724cb9681a4f2f5991de9
#
_cell.length_a   1.000
_cell.length_b   1.000
_cell.length_c   1.000
_cell.angle_alpha   90.00
_cell.angle_beta   90.00
_cell.angle_gamma   90.00
#
_symmetry.space_group_name_H-M   'P 1'
#
loop_
_entity.id
_entity.type
_entity.pdbx_description
1 polymer ?
#
loop_
_entity_poly.entity_id
_entity_poly.type
_entity_poly.pdbx_seq_one_letter_code
_entity_poly.pdbx_strand_id
1 'polypeptide(L)'
;MVAGVLGQKIDTANGGVVGQYGHELVNRSHPGGGWDIHHDAMTNVMASTADEACVTVLKEVRGLLTAQYPAEALARMAAAGADLTERRKQRIPDLMLEMDDSTTNLRSTKLADTKIIHANESNYKKDMVAAPGRGRAVEARQVKVAGEYTKAVQAMDQKYLGTAPGVVGPTERALADHSHGGVVGLVFGAFGECSQSVDLLVESFGKLIGEQGYAEMGYRTPEVGVGVATWAIRREWAMTHWRESANLMWRNLEHVTGAYSEHAKKKRYEHRREAWGDAHRAAGTHRENGTSRKRGHRALRRDASGDARA
;
A
#
# COMPACT_ATOMS: atom_id res chain seq x y z
N MET A 1 6.08 -3.23 -27.24
CA MET A 1 7.26 -2.71 -26.52
C MET A 1 8.43 -2.42 -27.48
N VAL A 2 8.78 -3.33 -28.40
CA VAL A 2 9.86 -3.12 -29.38
C VAL A 2 9.62 -1.87 -30.24
N ALA A 3 8.39 -1.65 -30.72
CA ALA A 3 8.06 -0.48 -31.53
C ALA A 3 8.27 0.85 -30.77
N GLY A 4 7.90 0.90 -29.47
CA GLY A 4 8.14 2.08 -28.64
C GLY A 4 9.62 2.37 -28.40
N VAL A 5 10.44 1.33 -28.25
CA VAL A 5 11.91 1.46 -28.14
C VAL A 5 12.52 2.02 -29.43
N LEU A 6 11.93 1.69 -30.59
CA LEU A 6 12.36 2.18 -31.91
C LEU A 6 11.72 3.52 -32.30
N GLY A 7 10.92 4.13 -31.41
CA GLY A 7 10.22 5.39 -31.69
C GLY A 7 9.09 5.27 -32.72
N GLN A 8 8.62 4.06 -32.99
CA GLN A 8 7.54 3.81 -33.93
C GLN A 8 6.17 4.00 -33.26
N LYS A 9 5.21 4.44 -34.05
CA LYS A 9 3.80 4.46 -33.61
C LYS A 9 3.15 3.11 -33.86
N ILE A 10 2.20 2.74 -33.01
CA ILE A 10 1.46 1.49 -33.12
C ILE A 10 0.00 1.83 -33.43
N ASP A 11 -0.50 1.34 -34.57
CA ASP A 11 -1.91 1.45 -34.88
C ASP A 11 -2.74 0.55 -33.98
N THR A 12 -3.87 1.06 -33.49
CA THR A 12 -4.79 0.28 -32.68
C THR A 12 -5.88 -0.33 -33.56
N ALA A 13 -6.48 -1.42 -33.11
CA ALA A 13 -7.59 -2.09 -33.80
C ALA A 13 -8.81 -1.17 -34.07
N ASN A 14 -8.94 -0.08 -33.33
CA ASN A 14 -10.01 0.91 -33.47
C ASN A 14 -9.58 2.19 -34.23
N GLY A 15 -8.51 2.14 -34.98
CA GLY A 15 -8.03 3.27 -35.78
C GLY A 15 -7.31 4.38 -34.99
N GLY A 16 -7.05 4.17 -33.69
CA GLY A 16 -6.20 5.08 -32.93
C GLY A 16 -4.71 4.76 -33.09
N VAL A 17 -3.87 5.62 -32.52
CA VAL A 17 -2.41 5.44 -32.56
C VAL A 17 -1.87 5.52 -31.14
N VAL A 18 -1.04 4.55 -30.76
CA VAL A 18 -0.25 4.62 -29.53
C VAL A 18 1.03 5.39 -29.83
N GLY A 19 1.30 6.45 -29.06
CA GLY A 19 2.50 7.26 -29.22
C GLY A 19 3.78 6.46 -28.93
N GLN A 20 4.90 7.01 -29.42
CA GLN A 20 6.22 6.36 -29.31
C GLN A 20 6.66 6.02 -27.87
N TYR A 21 6.11 6.72 -26.87
CA TYR A 21 6.44 6.48 -25.46
C TYR A 21 5.48 5.53 -24.76
N GLY A 22 4.36 5.17 -25.38
CA GLY A 22 3.39 4.22 -24.86
C GLY A 22 2.70 4.61 -23.55
N HIS A 23 2.83 5.86 -23.10
CA HIS A 23 2.24 6.31 -21.84
C HIS A 23 0.71 6.23 -21.84
N GLU A 24 0.09 6.32 -23.01
CA GLU A 24 -1.35 6.12 -23.18
C GLU A 24 -1.80 4.71 -22.77
N LEU A 25 -0.91 3.73 -22.89
CA LEU A 25 -1.19 2.36 -22.47
C LEU A 25 -1.28 2.23 -20.96
N VAL A 26 -0.50 3.01 -20.22
CA VAL A 26 -0.56 2.99 -18.74
C VAL A 26 -1.80 3.72 -18.22
N ASN A 27 -2.26 4.73 -18.95
CA ASN A 27 -3.38 5.58 -18.54
C ASN A 27 -4.76 5.02 -18.90
N ARG A 28 -4.84 4.01 -19.75
CA ARG A 28 -6.13 3.40 -20.11
C ARG A 28 -6.67 2.55 -19.00
N SER A 29 -7.94 2.79 -18.68
CA SER A 29 -8.72 1.85 -17.86
C SER A 29 -8.93 0.57 -18.65
N HIS A 30 -8.49 -0.55 -18.12
CA HIS A 30 -8.62 -1.86 -18.76
C HIS A 30 -9.80 -2.62 -18.16
N PRO A 31 -10.69 -3.20 -18.96
CA PRO A 31 -11.66 -4.18 -18.47
C PRO A 31 -10.89 -5.37 -17.86
N GLY A 32 -10.92 -5.52 -16.56
CA GLY A 32 -10.17 -6.59 -15.86
C GLY A 32 -9.22 -6.10 -14.77
N GLY A 33 -9.31 -4.82 -14.36
CA GLY A 33 -8.70 -4.34 -13.11
C GLY A 33 -7.18 -4.31 -13.14
N GLY A 34 -6.56 -3.92 -14.25
CA GLY A 34 -5.09 -3.86 -14.33
C GLY A 34 -4.45 -2.93 -13.30
N TRP A 35 -5.16 -1.86 -12.94
CA TRP A 35 -4.72 -0.95 -11.88
C TRP A 35 -4.85 -1.56 -10.49
N ASP A 36 -5.93 -2.29 -10.24
CA ASP A 36 -6.14 -2.98 -8.97
C ASP A 36 -5.04 -4.02 -8.74
N ILE A 37 -4.60 -4.72 -9.81
CA ILE A 37 -3.53 -5.72 -9.72
C ILE A 37 -2.20 -5.07 -9.36
N HIS A 38 -1.88 -3.94 -9.97
CA HIS A 38 -0.66 -3.21 -9.64
C HIS A 38 -0.70 -2.69 -8.19
N HIS A 39 -1.83 -2.12 -7.80
CA HIS A 39 -2.08 -1.69 -6.42
C HIS A 39 -1.93 -2.86 -5.44
N ASP A 40 -2.60 -3.98 -5.71
CA ASP A 40 -2.55 -5.16 -4.85
C ASP A 40 -1.13 -5.74 -4.74
N ALA A 41 -0.37 -5.75 -5.85
CA ALA A 41 1.02 -6.21 -5.83
C ALA A 41 1.89 -5.33 -4.93
N MET A 42 1.73 -4.01 -5.00
CA MET A 42 2.45 -3.08 -4.12
C MET A 42 2.04 -3.24 -2.66
N THR A 43 0.74 -3.34 -2.38
CA THR A 43 0.23 -3.57 -1.04
C THR A 43 0.73 -4.90 -0.46
N ASN A 44 0.80 -5.94 -1.29
CA ASN A 44 1.29 -7.25 -0.87
C ASN A 44 2.77 -7.26 -0.56
N VAL A 45 3.63 -6.63 -1.38
CA VAL A 45 5.07 -6.58 -1.10
C VAL A 45 5.37 -5.78 0.17
N MET A 46 4.63 -4.69 0.41
CA MET A 46 4.76 -3.92 1.66
C MET A 46 4.33 -4.74 2.88
N ALA A 47 3.22 -5.49 2.77
CA ALA A 47 2.77 -6.38 3.85
C ALA A 47 3.77 -7.51 4.13
N SER A 48 4.37 -8.11 3.09
CA SER A 48 5.42 -9.12 3.25
C SER A 48 6.64 -8.55 3.96
N THR A 49 7.08 -7.36 3.58
CA THR A 49 8.19 -6.66 4.26
C THR A 49 7.87 -6.35 5.73
N ALA A 50 6.62 -5.97 6.04
CA ALA A 50 6.19 -5.75 7.42
C ALA A 50 6.25 -7.05 8.25
N ASP A 51 5.82 -8.18 7.67
CA ASP A 51 5.93 -9.49 8.30
C ASP A 51 7.40 -9.87 8.56
N GLU A 52 8.31 -9.61 7.62
CA GLU A 52 9.76 -9.81 7.79
C GLU A 52 10.33 -8.92 8.90
N ALA A 53 9.85 -7.69 9.01
CA ALA A 53 10.20 -6.76 10.07
C ALA A 53 9.55 -7.11 11.43
N CYS A 54 8.84 -8.23 11.54
CA CYS A 54 8.06 -8.62 12.71
C CYS A 54 6.99 -7.57 13.15
N VAL A 55 6.55 -6.75 12.21
CA VAL A 55 5.45 -5.79 12.39
C VAL A 55 4.14 -6.49 12.12
N THR A 56 3.17 -6.33 13.03
CA THR A 56 1.81 -6.84 12.79
C THR A 56 1.18 -6.03 11.67
N VAL A 57 0.77 -6.72 10.60
CA VAL A 57 0.12 -6.08 9.45
C VAL A 57 -1.22 -6.71 9.16
N LEU A 58 -2.22 -5.87 8.95
CA LEU A 58 -3.54 -6.28 8.45
C LEU A 58 -3.84 -5.53 7.17
N LYS A 59 -4.37 -6.24 6.16
CA LYS A 59 -4.72 -5.67 4.86
C LYS A 59 -6.23 -5.49 4.76
N GLU A 60 -6.67 -4.36 4.21
CA GLU A 60 -8.07 -4.07 3.90
C GLU A 60 -9.04 -4.44 5.04
N VAL A 61 -8.76 -4.00 6.25
CA VAL A 61 -9.60 -4.30 7.43
C VAL A 61 -10.94 -3.57 7.28
N ARG A 62 -11.95 -4.34 6.94
CA ARG A 62 -13.31 -3.80 6.81
C ARG A 62 -13.84 -3.40 8.18
N GLY A 63 -14.55 -2.29 8.21
CA GLY A 63 -15.14 -1.79 9.44
C GLY A 63 -14.14 -1.21 10.45
N LEU A 64 -12.84 -1.16 10.12
CA LEU A 64 -11.82 -0.62 11.01
C LEU A 64 -12.17 0.80 11.46
N LEU A 65 -12.46 1.69 10.54
CA LEU A 65 -12.88 3.07 10.87
C LEU A 65 -14.23 3.10 11.58
N THR A 66 -15.15 2.21 11.20
CA THR A 66 -16.46 2.11 11.84
C THR A 66 -16.34 1.70 13.31
N ALA A 67 -15.41 0.81 13.63
CA ALA A 67 -15.15 0.38 15.01
C ALA A 67 -14.63 1.53 15.91
N GLN A 68 -14.08 2.58 15.32
CA GLN A 68 -13.60 3.77 16.03
C GLN A 68 -14.69 4.83 16.21
N TYR A 69 -15.86 4.66 15.60
CA TYR A 69 -16.93 5.66 15.72
C TYR A 69 -17.57 5.61 17.12
N PRO A 70 -17.88 6.77 17.70
CA PRO A 70 -18.63 6.83 18.94
C PRO A 70 -19.96 6.07 18.84
N ALA A 71 -20.37 5.38 19.90
CA ALA A 71 -21.62 4.59 19.92
C ALA A 71 -22.85 5.41 19.52
N GLU A 72 -22.89 6.71 19.90
CA GLU A 72 -23.92 7.64 19.51
C GLU A 72 -23.97 7.87 17.99
N ALA A 73 -22.78 8.00 17.36
CA ALA A 73 -22.68 8.13 15.91
C ALA A 73 -23.22 6.89 15.21
N LEU A 74 -22.83 5.71 15.65
CA LEU A 74 -23.32 4.43 15.12
C LEU A 74 -24.83 4.30 15.25
N ALA A 75 -25.39 4.64 16.41
CA ALA A 75 -26.84 4.60 16.63
C ALA A 75 -27.58 5.55 15.70
N ARG A 76 -27.11 6.78 15.51
CA ARG A 76 -27.73 7.76 14.59
C ARG A 76 -27.57 7.35 13.12
N MET A 77 -26.45 6.78 12.75
CA MET A 77 -26.23 6.25 11.41
C MET A 77 -27.17 5.07 11.11
N ALA A 78 -27.32 4.15 12.06
CA ALA A 78 -28.27 3.02 11.94
C ALA A 78 -29.72 3.52 11.85
N ALA A 79 -30.13 4.47 12.68
CA ALA A 79 -31.44 5.09 12.62
C ALA A 79 -31.73 5.82 11.31
N ALA A 80 -30.70 6.36 10.66
CA ALA A 80 -30.78 6.99 9.34
C ALA A 80 -30.73 5.98 8.17
N GLY A 81 -30.71 4.67 8.45
CA GLY A 81 -30.63 3.62 7.44
C GLY A 81 -29.29 3.59 6.69
N ALA A 82 -28.23 4.08 7.33
CA ALA A 82 -26.88 4.01 6.76
C ALA A 82 -26.41 2.55 6.79
N ASP A 83 -26.11 2.00 5.63
CA ASP A 83 -25.47 0.69 5.53
C ASP A 83 -23.97 0.82 5.81
N LEU A 84 -23.58 0.46 7.02
CA LEU A 84 -22.19 0.50 7.48
C LEU A 84 -21.36 -0.68 6.92
N THR A 85 -22.03 -1.67 6.34
CA THR A 85 -21.40 -2.88 5.81
C THR A 85 -21.09 -2.78 4.31
N GLU A 86 -21.69 -1.82 3.61
CA GLU A 86 -21.53 -1.70 2.17
C GLU A 86 -20.12 -1.23 1.77
N ARG A 87 -19.35 -2.13 1.16
CA ARG A 87 -17.96 -1.93 0.75
C ARG A 87 -17.70 -0.65 -0.05
N ARG A 88 -18.66 -0.25 -0.89
CA ARG A 88 -18.51 0.92 -1.78
C ARG A 88 -18.61 2.26 -1.06
N LYS A 89 -19.16 2.29 0.14
CA LYS A 89 -19.37 3.53 0.92
C LYS A 89 -18.36 3.70 2.03
N GLN A 90 -17.59 2.66 2.37
CA GLN A 90 -16.55 2.73 3.38
C GLN A 90 -15.21 3.02 2.72
N ARG A 91 -14.49 3.98 3.27
CA ARG A 91 -13.07 4.14 3.00
C ARG A 91 -12.32 3.16 3.88
N ILE A 92 -11.65 2.21 3.24
CA ILE A 92 -10.89 1.15 3.91
C ILE A 92 -9.42 1.44 3.65
N PRO A 93 -8.60 1.70 4.68
CA PRO A 93 -7.16 1.76 4.51
C PRO A 93 -6.63 0.43 4.00
N ASP A 94 -5.67 0.48 3.09
CA ASP A 94 -5.09 -0.73 2.48
C ASP A 94 -4.27 -1.53 3.49
N LEU A 95 -3.60 -0.82 4.42
CA LEU A 95 -2.75 -1.40 5.44
C LEU A 95 -3.05 -0.79 6.82
N MET A 96 -3.07 -1.64 7.83
CA MET A 96 -2.92 -1.28 9.23
C MET A 96 -1.64 -1.92 9.74
N LEU A 97 -0.75 -1.12 10.28
CA LEU A 97 0.55 -1.53 10.80
C LEU A 97 0.57 -1.25 12.30
N GLU A 98 0.87 -2.26 13.11
CA GLU A 98 1.13 -2.09 14.53
C GLU A 98 2.64 -2.16 14.75
N MET A 99 3.25 -1.03 15.05
CA MET A 99 4.68 -0.89 15.27
C MET A 99 4.94 -0.56 16.73
N ASP A 100 5.95 -1.18 17.31
CA ASP A 100 6.44 -0.76 18.62
C ASP A 100 7.29 0.50 18.43
N ASP A 101 6.87 1.59 19.05
CA ASP A 101 7.69 2.79 19.12
C ASP A 101 8.83 2.56 20.14
N SER A 102 10.03 2.40 19.61
CA SER A 102 11.23 2.15 20.43
C SER A 102 11.57 3.27 21.40
N THR A 103 11.02 4.48 21.18
CA THR A 103 11.28 5.65 22.04
C THR A 103 10.33 5.72 23.23
N THR A 104 9.08 5.28 23.05
CA THR A 104 8.03 5.39 24.07
C THR A 104 7.62 4.05 24.67
N ASN A 105 8.09 2.91 24.12
CA ASN A 105 7.62 1.55 24.41
C ASN A 105 6.09 1.37 24.22
N LEU A 106 5.46 2.28 23.49
CA LEU A 106 4.04 2.22 23.17
C LEU A 106 3.83 1.62 21.78
N ARG A 107 2.81 0.77 21.66
CA ARG A 107 2.35 0.35 20.34
C ARG A 107 1.68 1.52 19.66
N SER A 108 2.15 1.82 18.46
CA SER A 108 1.51 2.80 17.58
C SER A 108 0.84 2.09 16.41
N THR A 109 -0.42 2.41 16.18
CA THR A 109 -1.12 1.98 14.97
C THR A 109 -0.94 3.02 13.89
N LYS A 110 -0.50 2.60 12.70
CA LYS A 110 -0.46 3.44 11.50
C LYS A 110 -1.40 2.88 10.45
N LEU A 111 -2.30 3.72 9.96
CA LEU A 111 -3.17 3.41 8.84
C LEU A 111 -2.58 3.98 7.57
N ALA A 112 -2.49 3.18 6.53
CA ALA A 112 -1.92 3.60 5.27
C ALA A 112 -2.80 3.23 4.08
N ASP A 113 -2.82 4.10 3.08
CA ASP A 113 -3.55 3.93 1.83
C ASP A 113 -2.57 4.07 0.66
N THR A 114 -2.43 3.02 -0.12
CA THR A 114 -1.50 2.92 -1.24
C THR A 114 -2.09 3.59 -2.47
N LYS A 115 -1.32 4.41 -3.14
CA LYS A 115 -1.72 5.02 -4.42
C LYS A 115 -0.60 4.94 -5.42
N ILE A 116 -0.97 4.59 -6.64
CA ILE A 116 -0.08 4.62 -7.79
C ILE A 116 -0.57 5.72 -8.72
N ILE A 117 0.30 6.68 -9.00
CA ILE A 117 -0.01 7.73 -9.95
C ILE A 117 0.62 7.42 -11.31
N HIS A 118 -0.18 7.57 -12.35
CA HIS A 118 0.24 7.28 -13.71
C HIS A 118 0.74 8.54 -14.42
N ALA A 119 1.56 8.35 -15.45
CA ALA A 119 2.14 9.42 -16.27
C ALA A 119 1.08 10.10 -17.14
N ASN A 120 0.28 10.96 -16.57
CA ASN A 120 -0.70 11.78 -17.27
C ASN A 120 -0.63 13.24 -16.84
N GLU A 121 -1.20 14.14 -17.64
CA GLU A 121 -1.15 15.59 -17.40
C GLU A 121 -1.89 16.01 -16.12
N SER A 122 -2.85 15.23 -15.64
CA SER A 122 -3.55 15.53 -14.38
C SER A 122 -2.69 15.26 -13.15
N ASN A 123 -1.75 14.31 -13.24
CA ASN A 123 -0.83 13.97 -12.16
C ASN A 123 0.49 14.74 -12.28
N TYR A 124 1.02 14.87 -13.50
CA TYR A 124 2.30 15.52 -13.78
C TYR A 124 2.07 16.74 -14.67
N LYS A 125 1.99 17.91 -14.09
CA LYS A 125 2.00 19.17 -14.82
C LYS A 125 3.34 19.33 -15.56
N LYS A 126 3.41 20.21 -16.56
CA LYS A 126 4.62 20.39 -17.39
C LYS A 126 5.88 20.66 -16.55
N ASP A 127 5.75 21.43 -15.46
CA ASP A 127 6.84 21.73 -14.54
C ASP A 127 7.22 20.57 -13.60
N MET A 128 6.41 19.52 -13.54
CA MET A 128 6.63 18.33 -12.74
C MET A 128 7.22 17.15 -13.52
N VAL A 129 7.39 17.24 -14.82
CA VAL A 129 7.95 16.14 -15.64
C VAL A 129 9.47 16.03 -15.47
N ALA A 130 10.16 17.14 -15.23
CA ALA A 130 11.60 17.13 -14.92
C ALA A 130 11.85 16.50 -13.54
N ALA A 131 13.03 15.88 -13.38
CA ALA A 131 13.38 15.10 -12.20
C ALA A 131 13.06 15.77 -10.84
N PRO A 132 13.40 17.05 -10.57
CA PRO A 132 13.09 17.66 -9.29
C PRO A 132 11.56 17.92 -9.09
N GLY A 133 10.77 17.96 -10.16
CA GLY A 133 9.33 18.18 -10.11
C GLY A 133 8.52 16.92 -9.84
N ARG A 134 9.06 15.75 -10.15
CA ARG A 134 8.36 14.46 -10.00
C ARG A 134 8.03 14.17 -8.54
N GLY A 135 8.94 14.43 -7.63
CA GLY A 135 8.71 14.31 -6.19
C GLY A 135 7.51 15.13 -5.72
N ARG A 136 7.32 16.35 -6.24
CA ARG A 136 6.16 17.20 -5.88
C ARG A 136 4.81 16.56 -6.26
N ALA A 137 4.75 15.76 -7.32
CA ALA A 137 3.52 15.09 -7.74
C ALA A 137 3.10 14.02 -6.72
N VAL A 138 4.03 13.20 -6.26
CA VAL A 138 3.75 12.15 -5.25
C VAL A 138 3.44 12.76 -3.89
N GLU A 139 4.15 13.82 -3.48
CA GLU A 139 3.87 14.53 -2.24
C GLU A 139 2.49 15.20 -2.24
N ALA A 140 2.12 15.87 -3.32
CA ALA A 140 0.80 16.45 -3.47
C ALA A 140 -0.31 15.39 -3.40
N ARG A 141 -0.07 14.21 -3.98
CA ARG A 141 -1.01 13.10 -3.89
C ARG A 141 -1.08 12.51 -2.48
N GLN A 142 0.04 12.40 -1.77
CA GLN A 142 0.09 11.97 -0.38
C GLN A 142 -0.80 12.85 0.51
N VAL A 143 -0.63 14.17 0.43
CA VAL A 143 -1.45 15.14 1.18
C VAL A 143 -2.92 15.01 0.82
N LYS A 144 -3.24 14.81 -0.48
CA LYS A 144 -4.61 14.62 -0.94
C LYS A 144 -5.24 13.37 -0.34
N VAL A 145 -4.52 12.24 -0.28
CA VAL A 145 -5.00 10.98 0.32
C VAL A 145 -5.38 11.20 1.77
N ALA A 146 -4.48 11.75 2.58
CA ALA A 146 -4.75 12.05 3.99
C ALA A 146 -5.99 12.95 4.14
N GLY A 147 -6.08 14.03 3.35
CA GLY A 147 -7.21 14.94 3.36
C GLY A 147 -8.54 14.31 2.92
N GLU A 148 -8.52 13.30 2.05
CA GLU A 148 -9.73 12.58 1.63
C GLU A 148 -10.34 11.76 2.79
N TYR A 149 -9.52 11.15 3.62
CA TYR A 149 -9.98 10.43 4.83
C TYR A 149 -10.54 11.40 5.87
N THR A 150 -9.82 12.47 6.18
CA THR A 150 -10.29 13.51 7.10
C THR A 150 -11.62 14.09 6.66
N LYS A 151 -11.76 14.47 5.39
CA LYS A 151 -13.03 14.99 4.85
C LYS A 151 -14.17 13.99 4.94
N ALA A 152 -13.92 12.69 4.71
CA ALA A 152 -14.94 11.67 4.82
C ALA A 152 -15.46 11.56 6.26
N VAL A 153 -14.57 11.57 7.24
CA VAL A 153 -14.92 11.50 8.67
C VAL A 153 -15.65 12.76 9.12
N GLN A 154 -15.19 13.94 8.71
CA GLN A 154 -15.87 15.20 8.98
C GLN A 154 -17.27 15.25 8.38
N ALA A 155 -17.45 14.76 7.16
CA ALA A 155 -18.78 14.69 6.54
C ALA A 155 -19.73 13.78 7.32
N MET A 156 -19.22 12.70 7.93
CA MET A 156 -20.01 11.83 8.80
C MET A 156 -20.39 12.53 10.11
N ASP A 157 -19.46 13.22 10.76
CA ASP A 157 -19.71 13.99 11.97
C ASP A 157 -20.75 15.08 11.73
N GLN A 158 -20.63 15.81 10.62
CA GLN A 158 -21.63 16.81 10.22
C GLN A 158 -23.01 16.22 9.98
N LYS A 159 -23.07 15.13 9.21
CA LYS A 159 -24.32 14.51 8.80
C LYS A 159 -25.07 13.84 9.96
N TYR A 160 -24.36 13.12 10.82
CA TYR A 160 -25.00 12.25 11.82
C TYR A 160 -24.89 12.81 13.25
N LEU A 161 -23.88 13.60 13.56
CA LEU A 161 -23.69 14.17 14.90
C LEU A 161 -23.99 15.66 14.97
N GLY A 162 -24.27 16.32 13.83
CA GLY A 162 -24.60 17.74 13.78
C GLY A 162 -23.39 18.64 14.07
N THR A 163 -22.17 18.15 13.90
CA THR A 163 -20.95 18.94 14.08
C THR A 163 -20.92 20.08 13.07
N ALA A 164 -20.60 21.28 13.50
CA ALA A 164 -20.50 22.44 12.62
C ALA A 164 -19.31 22.28 11.64
N PRO A 165 -19.42 22.82 10.41
CA PRO A 165 -18.32 22.83 9.46
C PRO A 165 -17.03 23.43 10.04
N GLY A 166 -15.90 22.77 9.86
CA GLY A 166 -14.60 23.26 10.37
C GLY A 166 -14.32 22.97 11.84
N VAL A 167 -15.27 22.34 12.55
CA VAL A 167 -15.07 21.87 13.93
C VAL A 167 -14.67 20.39 13.90
N VAL A 168 -13.62 20.04 14.63
CA VAL A 168 -13.18 18.63 14.81
C VAL A 168 -14.24 17.85 15.58
N GLY A 169 -14.86 16.90 14.91
CA GLY A 169 -15.95 16.08 15.45
C GLY A 169 -15.44 14.89 16.27
N PRO A 170 -16.37 14.16 16.93
CA PRO A 170 -16.03 12.98 17.73
C PRO A 170 -15.40 11.86 16.91
N THR A 171 -15.88 11.63 15.69
CA THR A 171 -15.36 10.57 14.82
C THR A 171 -13.96 10.91 14.30
N GLU A 172 -13.73 12.18 13.96
CA GLU A 172 -12.42 12.68 13.55
C GLU A 172 -11.37 12.53 14.67
N ARG A 173 -11.76 12.85 15.94
CA ARG A 173 -10.89 12.61 17.11
C ARG A 173 -10.59 11.14 17.29
N ALA A 174 -11.62 10.29 17.26
CA ALA A 174 -11.44 8.85 17.44
C ALA A 174 -10.49 8.25 16.39
N LEU A 175 -10.56 8.73 15.13
CA LEU A 175 -9.60 8.32 14.09
C LEU A 175 -8.18 8.81 14.40
N ALA A 176 -8.03 10.05 14.83
CA ALA A 176 -6.72 10.63 15.17
C ALA A 176 -6.08 9.92 16.38
N ASP A 177 -6.88 9.54 17.38
CA ASP A 177 -6.43 8.81 18.57
C ASP A 177 -6.03 7.37 18.23
N HIS A 178 -6.78 6.72 17.31
CA HIS A 178 -6.49 5.35 16.87
C HIS A 178 -5.24 5.27 15.97
N SER A 179 -5.07 6.24 15.09
CA SER A 179 -3.93 6.31 14.17
C SER A 179 -3.24 7.66 14.34
N HIS A 180 -2.09 7.66 14.99
CA HIS A 180 -1.29 8.87 15.19
C HIS A 180 -1.05 9.60 13.87
N GLY A 181 -1.78 10.71 13.64
CA GLY A 181 -1.70 11.52 12.41
C GLY A 181 -2.70 11.12 11.30
N GLY A 182 -3.67 10.23 11.57
CA GLY A 182 -4.68 9.81 10.58
C GLY A 182 -4.16 8.78 9.57
N VAL A 183 -4.76 8.75 8.38
CA VAL A 183 -4.36 7.80 7.33
C VAL A 183 -3.23 8.41 6.49
N VAL A 184 -2.14 7.69 6.36
CA VAL A 184 -0.96 8.10 5.59
C VAL A 184 -1.07 7.62 4.15
N GLY A 185 -0.80 8.50 3.19
CA GLY A 185 -0.72 8.12 1.78
C GLY A 185 0.65 7.52 1.46
N LEU A 186 0.68 6.28 0.98
CA LEU A 186 1.88 5.64 0.42
C LEU A 186 1.81 5.76 -1.10
N VAL A 187 2.49 6.75 -1.66
CA VAL A 187 2.33 7.10 -3.08
C VAL A 187 3.56 6.72 -3.89
N PHE A 188 3.33 5.98 -4.97
CA PHE A 188 4.33 5.59 -5.96
C PHE A 188 4.05 6.29 -7.28
N GLY A 189 5.06 6.89 -7.86
CA GLY A 189 4.96 7.66 -9.09
C GLY A 189 5.33 6.87 -10.33
N ALA A 190 4.88 7.35 -11.49
CA ALA A 190 5.06 6.67 -12.77
C ALA A 190 6.52 6.51 -13.22
N PHE A 191 7.43 7.29 -12.67
CA PHE A 191 8.85 7.28 -13.04
C PHE A 191 9.75 6.69 -11.95
N GLY A 192 9.16 6.02 -10.95
CA GLY A 192 9.88 5.36 -9.86
C GLY A 192 10.13 6.24 -8.64
N GLU A 193 9.62 7.48 -8.63
CA GLU A 193 9.63 8.31 -7.43
C GLU A 193 8.59 7.79 -6.41
N CYS A 194 8.83 8.07 -5.14
CA CYS A 194 7.91 7.75 -4.07
C CYS A 194 7.73 8.95 -3.13
N SER A 195 6.66 8.93 -2.34
CA SER A 195 6.42 9.95 -1.33
C SER A 195 7.29 9.74 -0.10
N GLN A 196 7.52 10.80 0.66
CA GLN A 196 8.30 10.77 1.89
C GLN A 196 7.82 9.70 2.87
N SER A 197 6.52 9.47 2.96
CA SER A 197 5.96 8.42 3.82
C SER A 197 6.40 7.01 3.42
N VAL A 198 6.60 6.75 2.12
CA VAL A 198 7.17 5.49 1.64
C VAL A 198 8.62 5.35 2.08
N ASP A 199 9.43 6.41 1.92
CA ASP A 199 10.83 6.40 2.35
C ASP A 199 10.96 6.15 3.86
N LEU A 200 10.17 6.85 4.67
CA LEU A 200 10.15 6.66 6.13
C LEU A 200 9.73 5.25 6.54
N LEU A 201 8.78 4.65 5.81
CA LEU A 201 8.36 3.27 6.07
C LEU A 201 9.46 2.27 5.73
N VAL A 202 10.13 2.46 4.59
CA VAL A 202 11.30 1.65 4.17
C VAL A 202 12.43 1.73 5.19
N GLU A 203 12.73 2.92 5.68
CA GLU A 203 13.75 3.14 6.71
C GLU A 203 13.39 2.46 8.03
N SER A 204 12.12 2.55 8.43
CA SER A 204 11.62 1.90 9.64
C SER A 204 11.73 0.37 9.55
N PHE A 205 11.30 -0.22 8.44
CA PHE A 205 11.42 -1.67 8.23
C PHE A 205 12.89 -2.10 8.09
N GLY A 206 13.70 -1.34 7.35
CA GLY A 206 15.12 -1.60 7.19
C GLY A 206 15.85 -1.61 8.53
N LYS A 207 15.49 -0.67 9.43
CA LYS A 207 16.01 -0.63 10.80
C LYS A 207 15.62 -1.88 11.59
N LEU A 208 14.33 -2.23 11.61
CA LEU A 208 13.85 -3.40 12.34
C LEU A 208 14.48 -4.70 11.85
N ILE A 209 14.52 -4.93 10.54
CA ILE A 209 15.13 -6.14 9.94
C ILE A 209 16.64 -6.14 10.17
N GLY A 210 17.31 -5.03 9.92
CA GLY A 210 18.76 -4.94 10.02
C GLY A 210 19.27 -5.05 11.45
N GLU A 211 18.65 -4.41 12.42
CA GLU A 211 19.05 -4.51 13.83
C GLU A 211 18.82 -5.91 14.42
N GLN A 212 17.77 -6.59 14.00
CA GLN A 212 17.44 -7.93 14.52
C GLN A 212 18.21 -9.05 13.82
N GLY A 213 18.49 -8.88 12.53
CA GLY A 213 19.00 -9.96 11.67
C GLY A 213 20.43 -9.78 11.18
N TYR A 214 21.17 -8.72 11.54
CA TYR A 214 22.48 -8.44 10.94
C TYR A 214 23.47 -9.60 11.10
N ALA A 215 23.48 -10.27 12.23
CA ALA A 215 24.39 -11.38 12.50
C ALA A 215 24.02 -12.62 11.67
N GLU A 216 22.73 -12.92 11.54
CA GLU A 216 22.22 -14.03 10.69
C GLU A 216 22.49 -13.77 9.21
N MET A 217 22.48 -12.50 8.80
CA MET A 217 22.85 -12.07 7.45
C MET A 217 24.37 -12.06 7.21
N GLY A 218 25.17 -12.38 8.22
CA GLY A 218 26.64 -12.42 8.14
C GLY A 218 27.32 -11.06 8.24
N TYR A 219 26.65 -10.01 8.70
CA TYR A 219 27.22 -8.69 8.88
C TYR A 219 27.78 -8.50 10.28
N ARG A 220 28.83 -7.66 10.38
CA ARG A 220 29.55 -7.45 11.64
C ARG A 220 28.84 -6.50 12.60
N THR A 221 28.07 -5.56 12.07
CA THR A 221 27.40 -4.53 12.88
C THR A 221 25.95 -4.32 12.43
N PRO A 222 25.07 -3.90 13.37
CA PRO A 222 23.68 -3.58 13.05
C PRO A 222 23.55 -2.50 11.96
N GLU A 223 24.41 -1.49 11.95
CA GLU A 223 24.35 -0.38 10.98
C GLU A 223 24.52 -0.87 9.55
N VAL A 224 25.44 -1.83 9.32
CA VAL A 224 25.61 -2.46 8.01
C VAL A 224 24.37 -3.28 7.66
N GLY A 225 23.83 -4.03 8.61
CA GLY A 225 22.58 -4.79 8.43
C GLY A 225 21.43 -3.88 8.04
N VAL A 226 21.24 -2.76 8.73
CA VAL A 226 20.22 -1.74 8.43
C VAL A 226 20.39 -1.19 7.01
N GLY A 227 21.62 -0.80 6.64
CA GLY A 227 21.89 -0.27 5.29
C GLY A 227 21.52 -1.27 4.19
N VAL A 228 21.91 -2.54 4.36
CA VAL A 228 21.62 -3.59 3.39
C VAL A 228 20.13 -3.93 3.35
N ALA A 229 19.46 -4.06 4.49
CA ALA A 229 18.02 -4.31 4.57
C ALA A 229 17.23 -3.18 3.90
N THR A 230 17.55 -1.92 4.20
CA THR A 230 16.93 -0.74 3.58
C THR A 230 17.10 -0.76 2.06
N TRP A 231 18.30 -1.06 1.58
CA TRP A 231 18.57 -1.16 0.15
C TRP A 231 17.79 -2.30 -0.50
N ALA A 232 17.75 -3.48 0.12
CA ALA A 232 17.03 -4.63 -0.38
C ALA A 232 15.52 -4.35 -0.50
N ILE A 233 14.91 -3.72 0.50
CA ILE A 233 13.51 -3.31 0.50
C ILE A 233 13.23 -2.33 -0.65
N ARG A 234 14.04 -1.27 -0.77
CA ARG A 234 13.89 -0.29 -1.86
C ARG A 234 13.95 -0.95 -3.22
N ARG A 235 14.91 -1.86 -3.40
CA ARG A 235 15.06 -2.61 -4.65
C ARG A 235 13.85 -3.48 -4.93
N GLU A 236 13.36 -4.22 -3.96
CA GLU A 236 12.22 -5.13 -4.12
C GLU A 236 10.95 -4.36 -4.47
N TRP A 237 10.66 -3.27 -3.75
CA TRP A 237 9.49 -2.45 -4.02
C TRP A 237 9.57 -1.76 -5.39
N ALA A 238 10.75 -1.22 -5.75
CA ALA A 238 10.96 -0.64 -7.07
C ALA A 238 10.80 -1.68 -8.19
N MET A 239 11.36 -2.87 -8.04
CA MET A 239 11.24 -3.93 -9.03
C MET A 239 9.79 -4.42 -9.18
N THR A 240 9.04 -4.50 -8.08
CA THR A 240 7.61 -4.85 -8.11
C THR A 240 6.83 -3.77 -8.85
N HIS A 241 7.05 -2.50 -8.51
CA HIS A 241 6.40 -1.37 -9.19
C HIS A 241 6.67 -1.35 -10.70
N TRP A 242 7.92 -1.49 -11.12
CA TRP A 242 8.29 -1.51 -12.52
C TRP A 242 7.76 -2.72 -13.28
N ARG A 243 7.80 -3.88 -12.69
CA ARG A 243 7.24 -5.12 -13.27
C ARG A 243 5.74 -4.98 -13.51
N GLU A 244 4.99 -4.50 -12.53
CA GLU A 244 3.56 -4.34 -12.67
C GLU A 244 3.17 -3.20 -13.63
N SER A 245 3.96 -2.13 -13.68
CA SER A 245 3.82 -1.09 -14.72
C SER A 245 4.02 -1.68 -16.13
N ALA A 246 5.06 -2.48 -16.33
CA ALA A 246 5.31 -3.16 -17.60
C ALA A 246 4.19 -4.15 -17.95
N ASN A 247 3.70 -4.91 -16.98
CA ASN A 247 2.57 -5.82 -17.15
C ASN A 247 1.29 -5.07 -17.55
N LEU A 248 1.03 -3.92 -16.94
CA LEU A 248 -0.11 -3.07 -17.29
C LEU A 248 0.00 -2.57 -18.72
N MET A 249 1.18 -2.04 -19.12
CA MET A 249 1.43 -1.61 -20.49
C MET A 249 1.25 -2.74 -21.49
N TRP A 250 1.78 -3.91 -21.20
CA TRP A 250 1.65 -5.08 -22.07
C TRP A 250 0.20 -5.51 -22.27
N ARG A 251 -0.56 -5.59 -21.20
CA ARG A 251 -2.01 -5.95 -21.25
C ARG A 251 -2.81 -4.95 -22.08
N ASN A 252 -2.53 -3.67 -21.88
CA ASN A 252 -3.19 -2.63 -22.66
C ASN A 252 -2.78 -2.65 -24.13
N LEU A 253 -1.52 -2.95 -24.43
CA LEU A 253 -1.05 -3.14 -25.80
C LEU A 253 -1.78 -4.29 -26.49
N GLU A 254 -1.87 -5.46 -25.84
CA GLU A 254 -2.61 -6.61 -26.38
C GLU A 254 -4.09 -6.28 -26.64
N HIS A 255 -4.69 -5.49 -25.75
CA HIS A 255 -6.08 -5.08 -25.90
C HIS A 255 -6.26 -4.13 -27.11
N VAL A 256 -5.42 -3.11 -27.26
CA VAL A 256 -5.55 -2.13 -28.35
C VAL A 256 -5.15 -2.69 -29.71
N THR A 257 -4.29 -3.68 -29.75
CA THR A 257 -3.89 -4.36 -31.02
C THR A 257 -4.86 -5.49 -31.42
N GLY A 258 -5.88 -5.78 -30.62
CA GLY A 258 -6.81 -6.88 -30.89
C GLY A 258 -6.21 -8.28 -30.67
N ALA A 259 -4.95 -8.38 -30.20
CA ALA A 259 -4.30 -9.65 -29.87
C ALA A 259 -4.91 -10.34 -28.64
N TYR A 260 -5.87 -9.69 -27.99
CA TYR A 260 -6.51 -10.16 -26.78
C TYR A 260 -7.70 -11.08 -27.10
N SER A 261 -7.43 -12.37 -27.31
CA SER A 261 -8.49 -13.36 -27.51
C SER A 261 -9.23 -13.70 -26.19
N GLU A 262 -10.50 -14.06 -26.27
CA GLU A 262 -11.29 -14.53 -25.10
C GLU A 262 -10.62 -15.75 -24.43
N HIS A 263 -9.93 -16.58 -25.20
CA HIS A 263 -9.18 -17.73 -24.70
C HIS A 263 -7.99 -17.29 -23.82
N ALA A 264 -7.26 -16.27 -24.24
CA ALA A 264 -6.16 -15.68 -23.46
C ALA A 264 -6.66 -15.04 -22.16
N LYS A 265 -7.85 -14.41 -22.19
CA LYS A 265 -8.51 -13.88 -20.98
C LYS A 265 -8.77 -15.00 -19.96
N LYS A 266 -9.37 -16.10 -20.40
CA LYS A 266 -9.71 -17.24 -19.53
C LYS A 266 -8.46 -17.89 -18.92
N LYS A 267 -7.46 -18.17 -19.75
CA LYS A 267 -6.19 -18.77 -19.31
C LYS A 267 -5.43 -17.91 -18.29
N ARG A 268 -5.45 -16.59 -18.46
CA ARG A 268 -4.83 -15.66 -17.51
C ARG A 268 -5.61 -15.51 -16.22
N TYR A 269 -6.92 -15.57 -16.28
CA TYR A 269 -7.75 -15.57 -15.07
C TYR A 269 -7.49 -16.83 -14.24
N GLU A 270 -7.39 -17.99 -14.89
CA GLU A 270 -7.05 -19.25 -14.26
C GLU A 270 -5.64 -19.21 -13.63
N HIS A 271 -4.64 -18.73 -14.37
CA HIS A 271 -3.27 -18.59 -13.88
C HIS A 271 -3.14 -17.62 -12.69
N ARG A 272 -3.95 -16.55 -12.69
CA ARG A 272 -4.03 -15.63 -11.55
C ARG A 272 -4.65 -16.27 -10.32
N ARG A 273 -5.72 -17.01 -10.53
CA ARG A 273 -6.41 -17.71 -9.43
C ARG A 273 -5.48 -18.73 -8.77
N GLU A 274 -4.66 -19.40 -9.56
CA GLU A 274 -3.63 -20.32 -9.08
C GLU A 274 -2.51 -19.58 -8.34
N ALA A 275 -1.94 -18.54 -8.94
CA ALA A 275 -0.88 -17.73 -8.31
C ALA A 275 -1.35 -17.05 -7.02
N TRP A 276 -2.60 -16.59 -6.98
CA TRP A 276 -3.23 -16.03 -5.78
C TRP A 276 -3.47 -17.10 -4.72
N GLY A 277 -3.91 -18.28 -5.14
CA GLY A 277 -4.06 -19.44 -4.26
C GLY A 277 -2.73 -19.92 -3.68
N ASP A 278 -1.65 -19.87 -4.46
CA ASP A 278 -0.31 -20.23 -4.04
C ASP A 278 0.30 -19.18 -3.10
N ALA A 279 0.14 -17.90 -3.39
CA ALA A 279 0.55 -16.81 -2.52
C ALA A 279 -0.19 -16.85 -1.16
N HIS A 280 -1.49 -17.16 -1.16
CA HIS A 280 -2.25 -17.34 0.07
C HIS A 280 -1.83 -18.60 0.85
N ARG A 281 -1.50 -19.69 0.17
CA ARG A 281 -0.97 -20.90 0.82
C ARG A 281 0.42 -20.65 1.40
N ALA A 282 1.29 -19.96 0.68
CA ALA A 282 2.63 -19.58 1.15
C ALA A 282 2.54 -18.63 2.36
N ALA A 283 1.65 -17.65 2.33
CA ALA A 283 1.40 -16.76 3.47
C ALA A 283 0.82 -17.51 4.68
N GLY A 284 -0.03 -18.52 4.46
CA GLY A 284 -0.55 -19.38 5.51
C GLY A 284 0.54 -20.21 6.19
N THR A 285 1.45 -20.81 5.40
CA THR A 285 2.58 -21.58 5.94
C THR A 285 3.62 -20.72 6.65
N HIS A 286 3.84 -19.47 6.21
CA HIS A 286 4.68 -18.51 6.94
C HIS A 286 4.05 -18.10 8.27
N ARG A 287 2.73 -17.98 8.33
CA ARG A 287 2.02 -17.64 9.56
C ARG A 287 2.15 -18.75 10.62
N GLU A 288 2.11 -20.00 10.22
CA GLU A 288 2.36 -21.14 11.12
C GLU A 288 3.83 -21.20 11.58
N ASN A 289 4.78 -20.95 10.68
CA ASN A 289 6.21 -20.90 11.02
C ASN A 289 6.56 -19.66 11.86
N GLY A 290 5.94 -18.49 11.60
CA GLY A 290 6.12 -17.26 12.37
C GLY A 290 5.58 -17.36 13.79
N THR A 291 4.48 -18.06 14.02
CA THR A 291 3.95 -18.32 15.37
C THR A 291 4.82 -19.27 16.16
N SER A 292 5.47 -20.23 15.51
CA SER A 292 6.47 -21.13 16.11
C SER A 292 7.73 -20.35 16.55
N ARG A 293 8.24 -19.44 15.69
CA ARG A 293 9.37 -18.57 16.04
C ARG A 293 9.04 -17.59 17.17
N LYS A 294 7.85 -16.98 17.20
CA LYS A 294 7.42 -16.11 18.30
C LYS A 294 7.32 -16.85 19.65
N ARG A 295 6.98 -18.15 19.63
CA ARG A 295 7.00 -18.99 20.84
C ARG A 295 8.44 -19.28 21.30
N GLY A 296 9.39 -19.50 20.40
CA GLY A 296 10.81 -19.68 20.74
C GLY A 296 11.43 -18.45 21.39
N HIS A 297 11.21 -17.25 20.81
CA HIS A 297 11.71 -15.99 21.37
C HIS A 297 11.09 -15.63 22.73
N ARG A 298 9.83 -16.00 22.99
CA ARG A 298 9.19 -15.79 24.28
C ARG A 298 9.72 -16.75 25.35
N ALA A 299 10.10 -17.96 24.98
CA ALA A 299 10.74 -18.90 25.87
C ALA A 299 12.15 -18.44 26.28
N LEU A 300 12.98 -18.02 25.31
CA LEU A 300 14.33 -17.50 25.56
C LEU A 300 14.34 -16.24 26.45
N ARG A 301 13.35 -15.34 26.32
CA ARG A 301 13.22 -14.18 27.21
C ARG A 301 12.79 -14.55 28.65
N ARG A 302 12.07 -15.64 28.85
CA ARG A 302 11.69 -16.09 30.20
C ARG A 302 12.88 -16.70 30.93
N ASP A 303 13.73 -17.44 30.25
CA ASP A 303 14.92 -18.04 30.86
C ASP A 303 15.99 -16.99 31.22
N ALA A 304 16.11 -15.91 30.43
CA ALA A 304 17.03 -14.82 30.74
C ALA A 304 16.59 -13.93 31.91
N SER A 305 15.33 -13.95 32.33
CA SER A 305 14.81 -13.18 33.47
C SER A 305 14.72 -13.99 34.78
N GLY A 306 15.02 -15.27 34.73
CA GLY A 306 14.92 -16.19 35.89
C GLY A 306 16.15 -16.21 36.81
N ASP A 307 17.32 -15.78 36.35
CA ASP A 307 18.60 -15.93 37.05
C ASP A 307 19.07 -14.67 37.85
N ALA A 308 18.22 -13.66 38.01
CA ALA A 308 18.57 -12.45 38.72
C ALA A 308 17.99 -12.34 40.15
N ARG A 309 17.64 -13.47 40.76
CA ARG A 309 17.24 -13.54 42.18
C ARG A 309 17.82 -14.79 42.87
N ALA A 310 19.07 -14.70 43.24
CA ALA A 310 19.67 -15.45 44.32
C ALA A 310 20.77 -14.59 44.97
#